data_233fb38b90b6610c2d1e30eb3a93e008
#
_entry.id   233fb38b90b6610c2d1e30eb3a93e008
#
_cell.length_a   1.000
_cell.length_b   1.000
_cell.length_c   1.000
_cell.angle_alpha   90.00
_cell.angle_beta   90.00
_cell.angle_gamma   90.00
#
_symmetry.space_group_name_H-M   'P 1'
#
loop_
_entity.id
_entity.type
_entity.pdbx_description
1 polymer ?
#
loop_
_entity_poly.entity_id
_entity_poly.type
_entity_poly.pdbx_seq_one_letter_code
_entity_poly.pdbx_strand_id
1 'polypeptide(L)'
;MKVKKILTFAFAAVLMASMTSCGNEDGPGGDGGGNGGGTEHTEYFGVNMSGAEFGNVYPGVDGTHYGYPTKKDLEYFKGKGLRMIRFPFRWERIQSEMNGPLITTELAKMKEFVQAAEDLNMKVLLDMHNFGRYCVYSNGVNSDDNQFVVIGNAQCTVENFCDVWKKLAAEFKDYKCIWGYDIMNEPYGMLRTTPWETIAQACINAIREVDTETMLVISGNEYSSASRWKEVSDGLKNLVDPCDNMIFQAHVYFDWDASGNYSRSYDEDGATIQTGVARLRPFVEWLKENGKRGFVGEYGVPDDDGRWLDILDAALKYLQENLSLIHISEPTRLRRI
;
A
#
# COMPACT_ATOMS: atom_id res chain seq x y z
N MET A 1 -17.56 25.98 15.99
CA MET A 1 -16.29 25.29 16.33
C MET A 1 -15.55 25.07 15.02
N LYS A 2 -14.42 25.73 14.80
CA LYS A 2 -13.69 25.63 13.51
C LYS A 2 -12.97 24.28 13.45
N VAL A 3 -13.40 23.41 12.54
CA VAL A 3 -12.65 22.17 12.22
C VAL A 3 -11.34 22.59 11.55
N LYS A 4 -10.23 22.38 12.25
CA LYS A 4 -8.89 22.62 11.69
C LYS A 4 -8.58 21.48 10.72
N LYS A 5 -8.38 21.81 9.44
CA LYS A 5 -7.82 20.90 8.45
C LYS A 5 -6.44 20.43 8.96
N ILE A 6 -6.30 19.15 9.19
CA ILE A 6 -5.03 18.52 9.47
C ILE A 6 -4.53 17.97 8.14
N LEU A 7 -3.68 18.73 7.47
CA LEU A 7 -2.86 18.22 6.37
C LEU A 7 -1.61 17.62 7.01
N THR A 8 -1.44 16.34 6.91
CA THR A 8 -0.28 15.64 7.46
C THR A 8 0.66 15.29 6.32
N PHE A 9 1.83 15.91 6.28
CA PHE A 9 2.92 15.60 5.35
C PHE A 9 4.11 15.08 6.16
N ALA A 10 4.71 14.00 5.73
CA ALA A 10 5.88 13.43 6.39
C ALA A 10 7.17 13.66 5.62
N PHE A 11 8.22 13.94 6.36
CA PHE A 11 9.60 13.96 5.86
C PHE A 11 10.24 12.60 6.17
N ALA A 12 10.57 11.83 5.14
CA ALA A 12 11.60 10.81 5.26
C ALA A 12 12.94 11.46 4.85
N ALA A 13 13.84 11.66 5.79
CA ALA A 13 15.20 12.06 5.49
C ALA A 13 15.96 10.85 4.97
N VAL A 14 16.25 10.83 3.68
CA VAL A 14 17.19 9.87 3.10
C VAL A 14 18.58 10.43 3.29
N LEU A 15 19.37 9.88 4.20
CA LEU A 15 20.82 10.08 4.22
C LEU A 15 21.42 9.25 3.07
N MET A 16 21.80 9.92 1.99
CA MET A 16 22.67 9.31 0.99
C MET A 16 24.10 9.33 1.54
N ALA A 17 24.58 8.19 1.98
CA ALA A 17 26.03 7.98 2.16
C ALA A 17 26.64 7.81 0.77
N SER A 18 27.27 8.84 0.24
CA SER A 18 28.12 8.76 -0.93
C SER A 18 29.41 8.04 -0.55
N MET A 19 29.54 6.77 -0.93
CA MET A 19 30.84 6.11 -0.95
C MET A 19 31.59 6.54 -2.21
N THR A 20 32.54 7.45 -2.04
CA THR A 20 33.58 7.74 -3.02
C THR A 20 34.55 6.55 -3.04
N SER A 21 34.48 5.75 -4.08
CA SER A 21 35.52 4.78 -4.42
C SER A 21 36.65 5.53 -5.11
N CYS A 22 37.83 5.57 -4.48
CA CYS A 22 39.06 6.01 -5.13
C CYS A 22 39.46 4.98 -6.19
N GLY A 23 39.57 5.45 -7.42
CA GLY A 23 40.11 4.70 -8.54
C GLY A 23 41.62 4.60 -8.47
N ASN A 24 42.16 3.51 -9.06
CA ASN A 24 43.50 3.48 -9.62
C ASN A 24 43.37 3.16 -11.11
N GLU A 25 44.06 4.02 -11.88
CA GLU A 25 44.28 3.88 -13.31
C GLU A 25 45.24 2.69 -13.58
N ASP A 26 45.02 1.96 -14.68
CA ASP A 26 45.95 1.81 -15.79
C ASP A 26 45.59 0.59 -16.70
N GLY A 27 45.48 0.88 -18.00
CA GLY A 27 45.99 0.04 -19.09
C GLY A 27 44.97 -0.71 -19.94
N PRO A 28 45.18 -0.73 -21.25
CA PRO A 28 44.11 -0.99 -22.24
C PRO A 28 44.13 -2.44 -22.78
N GLY A 29 42.98 -2.87 -23.27
CA GLY A 29 42.84 -3.87 -24.32
C GLY A 29 42.08 -5.14 -24.01
N GLY A 30 41.02 -5.42 -24.76
CA GLY A 30 40.46 -6.76 -24.84
C GLY A 30 38.96 -6.79 -25.10
N ASP A 31 38.62 -6.83 -26.36
CA ASP A 31 37.31 -7.15 -26.95
C ASP A 31 36.78 -8.50 -26.41
N GLY A 32 35.52 -8.56 -26.00
CA GLY A 32 34.91 -9.80 -25.58
C GLY A 32 33.41 -9.59 -25.20
N GLY A 33 32.53 -9.70 -26.18
CA GLY A 33 31.08 -9.66 -25.97
C GLY A 33 30.59 -10.70 -24.99
N GLY A 34 29.97 -10.24 -23.94
CA GLY A 34 29.23 -11.03 -22.97
C GLY A 34 27.91 -10.34 -22.67
N ASN A 35 26.85 -10.84 -23.30
CA ASN A 35 25.48 -10.42 -23.06
C ASN A 35 25.05 -10.88 -21.64
N GLY A 36 25.40 -10.09 -20.65
CA GLY A 36 24.94 -10.27 -19.27
C GLY A 36 23.73 -9.38 -19.04
N GLY A 37 22.53 -9.88 -19.29
CA GLY A 37 21.30 -9.26 -18.85
C GLY A 37 21.28 -9.21 -17.32
N GLY A 38 21.91 -8.18 -16.75
CA GLY A 38 21.70 -7.77 -15.37
C GLY A 38 20.31 -7.20 -15.30
N THR A 39 19.41 -7.90 -14.64
CA THR A 39 18.15 -7.30 -14.18
C THR A 39 18.54 -6.15 -13.26
N GLU A 40 18.36 -4.92 -13.73
CA GLU A 40 18.37 -3.74 -12.86
C GLU A 40 17.30 -3.95 -11.80
N HIS A 41 17.69 -4.29 -10.60
CA HIS A 41 16.84 -4.26 -9.42
C HIS A 41 16.57 -2.80 -9.10
N THR A 42 15.53 -2.25 -9.69
CA THR A 42 15.06 -0.90 -9.36
C THR A 42 14.41 -0.99 -7.99
N GLU A 43 15.11 -0.55 -6.95
CA GLU A 43 14.52 -0.36 -5.63
C GLU A 43 13.56 0.82 -5.69
N TYR A 44 12.27 0.55 -5.51
CA TYR A 44 11.27 1.60 -5.46
C TYR A 44 10.98 1.96 -4.00
N PHE A 45 11.27 3.21 -3.63
CA PHE A 45 10.75 3.81 -2.42
C PHE A 45 9.54 4.66 -2.78
N GLY A 46 8.50 4.57 -1.96
CA GLY A 46 7.24 5.26 -2.18
C GLY A 46 6.68 5.88 -0.92
N VAL A 47 5.52 6.49 -1.08
CA VAL A 47 4.74 7.08 0.00
C VAL A 47 3.26 6.78 -0.20
N ASN A 48 2.54 6.54 0.89
CA ASN A 48 1.09 6.53 0.89
C ASN A 48 0.59 7.97 0.82
N MET A 49 -0.09 8.33 -0.27
CA MET A 49 -0.66 9.67 -0.44
C MET A 49 -2.11 9.68 0.01
N SER A 50 -2.28 9.74 1.32
CA SER A 50 -3.57 9.70 1.99
C SER A 50 -4.44 10.93 1.66
N GLY A 51 -5.76 10.71 1.60
CA GLY A 51 -6.73 11.78 1.36
C GLY A 51 -8.07 11.26 0.87
N ALA A 52 -8.09 10.49 -0.20
CA ALA A 52 -9.32 9.97 -0.81
C ALA A 52 -9.98 8.84 0.00
N GLU A 53 -9.28 8.21 0.94
CA GLU A 53 -9.80 7.22 1.88
C GLU A 53 -10.31 7.83 3.19
N PHE A 54 -9.94 9.06 3.52
CA PHE A 54 -10.28 9.71 4.79
C PHE A 54 -11.75 10.08 4.92
N GLY A 55 -12.12 10.37 6.17
CA GLY A 55 -13.47 10.76 6.53
C GLY A 55 -14.43 9.59 6.68
N ASN A 56 -15.41 9.79 7.55
CA ASN A 56 -16.36 8.76 7.97
C ASN A 56 -17.78 9.00 7.44
N VAL A 57 -17.92 9.79 6.38
CA VAL A 57 -19.18 10.05 5.69
C VAL A 57 -19.11 9.36 4.32
N TYR A 58 -20.07 8.51 4.01
CA TYR A 58 -20.09 7.71 2.79
C TYR A 58 -21.35 7.97 1.95
N PRO A 59 -21.20 8.14 0.64
CA PRO A 59 -19.92 8.25 -0.10
C PRO A 59 -19.13 9.52 0.24
N GLY A 60 -19.74 10.51 0.86
CA GLY A 60 -19.14 11.79 1.22
C GLY A 60 -19.08 12.77 0.06
N VAL A 61 -18.47 13.92 0.31
CA VAL A 61 -18.27 15.01 -0.67
C VAL A 61 -16.81 15.43 -0.66
N ASP A 62 -16.17 15.38 -1.83
CA ASP A 62 -14.80 15.84 -2.01
C ASP A 62 -14.63 17.32 -1.61
N GLY A 63 -13.50 17.64 -1.01
CA GLY A 63 -13.21 18.97 -0.45
C GLY A 63 -13.91 19.26 0.89
N THR A 64 -14.83 18.40 1.34
CA THR A 64 -15.56 18.54 2.60
C THR A 64 -15.27 17.40 3.56
N HIS A 65 -15.45 16.16 3.13
CA HIS A 65 -15.30 14.96 3.95
C HIS A 65 -13.99 14.23 3.68
N TYR A 66 -13.48 14.34 2.47
CA TYR A 66 -12.21 13.80 2.01
C TYR A 66 -11.61 14.74 0.96
N GLY A 67 -10.45 14.38 0.40
CA GLY A 67 -9.87 15.13 -0.70
C GLY A 67 -8.86 14.28 -1.46
N TYR A 68 -8.77 14.50 -2.77
CA TYR A 68 -7.76 13.86 -3.59
C TYR A 68 -6.41 14.59 -3.47
N PRO A 69 -5.28 13.88 -3.44
CA PRO A 69 -3.97 14.50 -3.59
C PRO A 69 -3.85 15.14 -4.98
N THR A 70 -2.97 16.13 -5.09
CA THR A 70 -2.83 16.97 -6.27
C THR A 70 -1.50 16.71 -7.00
N LYS A 71 -1.37 17.20 -8.24
CA LYS A 71 -0.10 17.21 -8.97
C LYS A 71 1.04 17.87 -8.16
N LYS A 72 0.73 18.92 -7.40
CA LYS A 72 1.72 19.63 -6.55
C LYS A 72 2.28 18.72 -5.45
N ASP A 73 1.45 17.83 -4.90
CA ASP A 73 1.90 16.87 -3.91
C ASP A 73 2.82 15.82 -4.55
N LEU A 74 2.48 15.36 -5.76
CA LEU A 74 3.36 14.49 -6.56
C LEU A 74 4.72 15.14 -6.85
N GLU A 75 4.73 16.41 -7.29
CA GLU A 75 5.96 17.17 -7.55
C GLU A 75 6.82 17.29 -6.30
N TYR A 76 6.20 17.51 -5.14
CA TYR A 76 6.91 17.56 -3.86
C TYR A 76 7.62 16.25 -3.55
N PHE A 77 6.91 15.11 -3.59
CA PHE A 77 7.51 13.82 -3.27
C PHE A 77 8.52 13.37 -4.33
N LYS A 78 8.27 13.64 -5.61
CA LYS A 78 9.26 13.45 -6.67
C LYS A 78 10.53 14.23 -6.40
N GLY A 79 10.42 15.49 -5.94
CA GLY A 79 11.55 16.34 -5.53
C GLY A 79 12.35 15.78 -4.36
N LYS A 80 11.73 14.93 -3.52
CA LYS A 80 12.38 14.17 -2.43
C LYS A 80 12.99 12.84 -2.89
N GLY A 81 12.93 12.51 -4.16
CA GLY A 81 13.51 11.28 -4.69
C GLY A 81 12.55 10.09 -4.74
N LEU A 82 11.34 10.23 -4.22
CA LEU A 82 10.35 9.15 -4.26
C LEU A 82 9.80 8.97 -5.67
N ARG A 83 9.56 7.73 -6.06
CA ARG A 83 9.13 7.37 -7.43
C ARG A 83 7.86 6.56 -7.48
N MET A 84 7.38 6.11 -6.33
CA MET A 84 6.16 5.32 -6.19
C MET A 84 5.18 5.99 -5.23
N ILE A 85 3.92 5.95 -5.59
CA ILE A 85 2.80 6.43 -4.79
C ILE A 85 1.86 5.24 -4.58
N ARG A 86 1.56 4.91 -3.33
CA ARG A 86 0.37 4.14 -3.00
C ARG A 86 -0.77 5.11 -2.84
N PHE A 87 -1.83 4.94 -3.63
CA PHE A 87 -2.96 5.86 -3.75
C PHE A 87 -4.21 5.21 -3.18
N PRO A 88 -4.51 5.45 -1.89
CA PRO A 88 -5.67 4.88 -1.24
C PRO A 88 -6.96 5.60 -1.66
N PHE A 89 -8.02 4.82 -1.86
CA PHE A 89 -9.36 5.30 -2.14
C PHE A 89 -10.41 4.39 -1.50
N ARG A 90 -11.64 4.87 -1.36
CA ARG A 90 -12.76 4.08 -0.82
C ARG A 90 -13.65 3.55 -1.94
N TRP A 91 -14.06 2.29 -1.79
CA TRP A 91 -15.01 1.63 -2.70
C TRP A 91 -16.32 2.41 -2.80
N GLU A 92 -16.91 2.83 -1.67
CA GLU A 92 -18.18 3.54 -1.61
C GLU A 92 -18.16 4.87 -2.38
N ARG A 93 -16.98 5.47 -2.56
CA ARG A 93 -16.81 6.73 -3.29
C ARG A 93 -16.75 6.51 -4.79
N ILE A 94 -16.11 5.45 -5.20
CA ILE A 94 -15.99 5.15 -6.64
C ILE A 94 -17.18 4.35 -7.19
N GLN A 95 -17.87 3.58 -6.32
CA GLN A 95 -19.07 2.82 -6.67
C GLN A 95 -20.03 2.83 -5.46
N SER A 96 -20.96 3.77 -5.42
CA SER A 96 -21.91 3.94 -4.30
C SER A 96 -23.03 2.90 -4.27
N GLU A 97 -23.26 2.24 -5.38
CA GLU A 97 -24.20 1.11 -5.51
C GLU A 97 -23.43 -0.10 -6.02
N MET A 98 -23.36 -1.16 -5.22
CA MET A 98 -22.69 -2.39 -5.63
C MET A 98 -23.26 -2.92 -6.93
N ASN A 99 -22.39 -3.37 -7.85
CA ASN A 99 -22.69 -3.73 -9.24
C ASN A 99 -23.18 -2.55 -10.12
N GLY A 100 -23.37 -1.37 -9.57
CA GLY A 100 -23.70 -0.15 -10.33
C GLY A 100 -22.50 0.36 -11.17
N PRO A 101 -22.69 1.43 -11.94
CA PRO A 101 -21.59 2.07 -12.65
C PRO A 101 -20.61 2.71 -11.68
N LEU A 102 -19.36 2.90 -12.13
CA LEU A 102 -18.43 3.77 -11.42
C LEU A 102 -18.91 5.22 -11.46
N ILE A 103 -18.75 5.94 -10.36
CA ILE A 103 -19.14 7.36 -10.25
C ILE A 103 -18.20 8.18 -11.13
N THR A 104 -18.75 8.75 -12.20
CA THR A 104 -17.98 9.43 -13.25
C THR A 104 -17.10 10.57 -12.73
N THR A 105 -17.60 11.34 -11.76
CA THR A 105 -16.87 12.47 -11.15
C THR A 105 -15.68 12.00 -10.33
N GLU A 106 -15.81 10.92 -9.59
CA GLU A 106 -14.73 10.35 -8.79
C GLU A 106 -13.69 9.64 -9.67
N LEU A 107 -14.17 8.89 -10.67
CA LEU A 107 -13.29 8.26 -11.66
C LEU A 107 -12.46 9.29 -12.42
N ALA A 108 -13.05 10.44 -12.78
CA ALA A 108 -12.35 11.53 -13.45
C ALA A 108 -11.21 12.10 -12.59
N LYS A 109 -11.42 12.28 -11.29
CA LYS A 109 -10.38 12.77 -10.36
C LYS A 109 -9.25 11.75 -10.18
N MET A 110 -9.59 10.46 -10.05
CA MET A 110 -8.59 9.40 -9.98
C MET A 110 -7.74 9.38 -11.26
N LYS A 111 -8.37 9.49 -12.43
CA LYS A 111 -7.67 9.56 -13.72
C LYS A 111 -6.80 10.81 -13.87
N GLU A 112 -7.27 11.96 -13.40
CA GLU A 112 -6.48 13.19 -13.39
C GLU A 112 -5.21 13.03 -12.55
N PHE A 113 -5.32 12.44 -11.36
CA PHE A 113 -4.18 12.15 -10.51
C PHE A 113 -3.21 11.15 -11.14
N VAL A 114 -3.73 10.05 -11.70
CA VAL A 114 -2.93 9.03 -12.38
C VAL A 114 -2.21 9.62 -13.60
N GLN A 115 -2.89 10.44 -14.41
CA GLN A 115 -2.26 11.12 -15.55
C GLN A 115 -1.15 12.07 -15.09
N ALA A 116 -1.37 12.82 -14.01
CA ALA A 116 -0.32 13.68 -13.46
C ALA A 116 0.90 12.88 -12.97
N ALA A 117 0.69 11.69 -12.39
CA ALA A 117 1.78 10.80 -12.02
C ALA A 117 2.53 10.26 -13.24
N GLU A 118 1.82 9.90 -14.31
CA GLU A 118 2.41 9.46 -15.57
C GLU A 118 3.26 10.55 -16.22
N ASP A 119 2.76 11.78 -16.31
CA ASP A 119 3.49 12.96 -16.81
C ASP A 119 4.77 13.23 -15.99
N LEU A 120 4.75 12.90 -14.71
CA LEU A 120 5.89 13.02 -13.81
C LEU A 120 6.81 11.78 -13.80
N ASN A 121 6.52 10.76 -14.59
CA ASN A 121 7.23 9.47 -14.58
C ASN A 121 7.33 8.87 -13.17
N MET A 122 6.23 8.91 -12.44
CA MET A 122 6.06 8.24 -11.14
C MET A 122 5.18 7.01 -11.31
N LYS A 123 5.33 6.02 -10.45
CA LYS A 123 4.49 4.82 -10.44
C LYS A 123 3.38 4.95 -9.42
N VAL A 124 2.22 4.36 -9.73
CA VAL A 124 1.03 4.39 -8.87
C VAL A 124 0.59 2.96 -8.55
N LEU A 125 0.43 2.68 -7.27
CA LEU A 125 -0.27 1.52 -6.73
C LEU A 125 -1.66 1.97 -6.31
N LEU A 126 -2.70 1.54 -7.02
CA LEU A 126 -4.09 1.82 -6.64
C LEU A 126 -4.48 0.93 -5.46
N ASP A 127 -4.90 1.53 -4.36
CA ASP A 127 -5.23 0.83 -3.11
C ASP A 127 -6.70 1.03 -2.75
N MET A 128 -7.47 -0.07 -2.76
CA MET A 128 -8.83 -0.06 -2.21
C MET A 128 -8.78 -0.17 -0.68
N HIS A 129 -8.90 0.96 0.01
CA HIS A 129 -8.64 1.10 1.43
C HIS A 129 -9.87 0.78 2.30
N ASN A 130 -10.42 -0.45 2.16
CA ASN A 130 -11.73 -0.81 2.71
C ASN A 130 -11.74 -1.89 3.79
N PHE A 131 -10.59 -2.43 4.19
CA PHE A 131 -10.48 -3.36 5.33
C PHE A 131 -11.35 -4.64 5.19
N GLY A 132 -11.60 -5.10 3.96
CA GLY A 132 -12.46 -6.23 3.67
C GLY A 132 -13.97 -5.97 3.86
N ARG A 133 -14.40 -4.70 3.82
CA ARG A 133 -15.77 -4.26 4.11
C ARG A 133 -16.30 -3.27 3.09
N TYR A 134 -17.63 -3.14 3.10
CA TYR A 134 -18.36 -2.07 2.41
C TYR A 134 -19.37 -1.42 3.35
N CYS A 135 -19.50 -0.10 3.29
CA CYS A 135 -20.51 0.64 4.04
C CYS A 135 -21.86 0.57 3.31
N VAL A 136 -22.77 -0.27 3.79
CA VAL A 136 -24.09 -0.48 3.18
C VAL A 136 -25.09 0.62 3.57
N TYR A 137 -24.83 1.36 4.63
CA TYR A 137 -25.63 2.49 5.06
C TYR A 137 -24.75 3.54 5.73
N SER A 138 -24.99 4.80 5.37
CA SER A 138 -24.46 5.98 6.05
C SER A 138 -25.53 7.07 5.98
N ASN A 139 -25.80 7.74 7.10
CA ASN A 139 -26.74 8.87 7.12
C ASN A 139 -26.14 10.16 6.55
N GLY A 140 -24.86 10.13 6.17
CA GLY A 140 -24.15 11.28 5.59
C GLY A 140 -23.76 12.37 6.59
N VAL A 141 -23.97 12.17 7.89
CA VAL A 141 -23.75 13.17 8.94
C VAL A 141 -22.93 12.64 10.10
N ASN A 142 -23.29 11.47 10.63
CA ASN A 142 -22.66 10.88 11.81
C ASN A 142 -22.01 9.54 11.46
N SER A 143 -20.69 9.42 11.75
CA SER A 143 -19.95 8.20 11.53
C SER A 143 -20.44 7.00 12.35
N ASP A 144 -21.02 7.25 13.52
CA ASP A 144 -21.49 6.21 14.43
C ASP A 144 -22.71 5.46 13.87
N ASP A 145 -23.41 6.06 12.89
CA ASP A 145 -24.56 5.45 12.21
C ASP A 145 -24.13 4.62 10.97
N ASN A 146 -22.85 4.60 10.62
CA ASN A 146 -22.37 3.82 9.48
C ASN A 146 -22.49 2.32 9.75
N GLN A 147 -23.07 1.60 8.78
CA GLN A 147 -23.19 0.16 8.83
C GLN A 147 -22.26 -0.50 7.81
N PHE A 148 -21.22 -1.16 8.31
CA PHE A 148 -20.30 -1.90 7.49
C PHE A 148 -20.62 -3.40 7.49
N VAL A 149 -20.55 -4.01 6.33
CA VAL A 149 -20.64 -5.46 6.17
C VAL A 149 -19.35 -6.02 5.58
N VAL A 150 -18.96 -7.19 6.05
CA VAL A 150 -17.78 -7.90 5.56
C VAL A 150 -18.09 -8.50 4.19
N ILE A 151 -17.15 -8.43 3.25
CA ILE A 151 -17.25 -9.09 1.94
C ILE A 151 -17.46 -10.59 2.13
N GLY A 152 -18.38 -11.17 1.36
CA GLY A 152 -18.83 -12.56 1.52
C GLY A 152 -20.12 -12.69 2.36
N ASN A 153 -20.62 -11.57 2.91
CA ASN A 153 -21.96 -11.48 3.49
C ASN A 153 -23.03 -11.37 2.37
N ALA A 154 -24.27 -11.73 2.68
CA ALA A 154 -25.38 -11.64 1.73
C ALA A 154 -25.65 -10.22 1.20
N GLN A 155 -25.30 -9.19 1.97
CA GLN A 155 -25.43 -7.77 1.58
C GLN A 155 -24.23 -7.22 0.82
N CYS A 156 -23.07 -7.91 0.84
CA CYS A 156 -21.86 -7.55 0.12
C CYS A 156 -21.16 -8.85 -0.30
N THR A 157 -21.53 -9.36 -1.47
CA THR A 157 -21.04 -10.65 -1.95
C THR A 157 -19.63 -10.56 -2.53
N VAL A 158 -18.99 -11.69 -2.77
CA VAL A 158 -17.69 -11.75 -3.44
C VAL A 158 -17.80 -11.20 -4.86
N GLU A 159 -18.93 -11.47 -5.54
CA GLU A 159 -19.19 -10.99 -6.90
C GLU A 159 -19.29 -9.47 -6.96
N ASN A 160 -19.84 -8.81 -5.92
CA ASN A 160 -19.86 -7.35 -5.84
C ASN A 160 -18.45 -6.77 -5.81
N PHE A 161 -17.56 -7.39 -5.04
CA PHE A 161 -16.16 -6.99 -4.95
C PHE A 161 -15.39 -7.26 -6.26
N CYS A 162 -15.65 -8.38 -6.89
CA CYS A 162 -15.09 -8.71 -8.21
C CYS A 162 -15.56 -7.71 -9.28
N ASP A 163 -16.82 -7.31 -9.24
CA ASP A 163 -17.41 -6.37 -10.22
C ASP A 163 -16.71 -4.99 -10.19
N VAL A 164 -16.52 -4.41 -9.00
CA VAL A 164 -15.85 -3.10 -8.91
C VAL A 164 -14.41 -3.16 -9.39
N TRP A 165 -13.65 -4.23 -9.03
CA TRP A 165 -12.28 -4.37 -9.50
C TRP A 165 -12.18 -4.63 -10.99
N LYS A 166 -13.08 -5.42 -11.56
CA LYS A 166 -13.13 -5.63 -13.02
C LYS A 166 -13.36 -4.32 -13.77
N LYS A 167 -14.25 -3.45 -13.25
CA LYS A 167 -14.49 -2.12 -13.82
C LYS A 167 -13.28 -1.19 -13.66
N LEU A 168 -12.67 -1.14 -12.47
CA LEU A 168 -11.48 -0.33 -12.23
C LEU A 168 -10.31 -0.78 -13.10
N ALA A 169 -10.04 -2.07 -13.18
CA ALA A 169 -8.98 -2.60 -14.01
C ALA A 169 -9.20 -2.25 -15.50
N ALA A 170 -10.44 -2.32 -16.01
CA ALA A 170 -10.75 -1.90 -17.38
C ALA A 170 -10.47 -0.42 -17.62
N GLU A 171 -10.64 0.45 -16.61
CA GLU A 171 -10.41 1.90 -16.71
C GLU A 171 -8.94 2.32 -16.59
N PHE A 172 -8.11 1.52 -15.90
CA PHE A 172 -6.74 1.91 -15.55
C PHE A 172 -5.63 1.09 -16.24
N LYS A 173 -5.91 -0.06 -16.84
CA LYS A 173 -4.91 -0.95 -17.44
C LYS A 173 -4.01 -0.32 -18.51
N ASP A 174 -4.49 0.70 -19.20
CA ASP A 174 -3.75 1.34 -20.30
C ASP A 174 -2.79 2.45 -19.82
N TYR A 175 -2.85 2.85 -18.53
CA TYR A 175 -1.91 3.80 -17.94
C TYR A 175 -0.59 3.11 -17.59
N LYS A 176 0.50 3.51 -18.21
CA LYS A 176 1.83 2.91 -18.00
C LYS A 176 2.43 3.21 -16.63
N CYS A 177 1.92 4.22 -15.96
CA CYS A 177 2.33 4.56 -14.59
C CYS A 177 1.68 3.64 -13.55
N ILE A 178 0.58 2.96 -13.84
CA ILE A 178 0.00 1.99 -12.92
C ILE A 178 0.99 0.85 -12.74
N TRP A 179 1.53 0.75 -11.53
CA TRP A 179 2.43 -0.33 -11.15
C TRP A 179 1.67 -1.56 -10.68
N GLY A 180 0.54 -1.36 -10.00
CA GLY A 180 -0.25 -2.46 -9.47
C GLY A 180 -1.61 -2.05 -8.94
N TYR A 181 -2.41 -3.06 -8.65
CA TYR A 181 -3.67 -2.98 -7.93
C TYR A 181 -3.52 -3.67 -6.58
N ASP A 182 -3.55 -2.89 -5.51
CA ASP A 182 -3.69 -3.37 -4.13
C ASP A 182 -5.18 -3.63 -3.90
N ILE A 183 -5.55 -4.89 -4.08
CA ILE A 183 -6.98 -5.26 -4.21
C ILE A 183 -7.78 -4.99 -2.95
N MET A 184 -7.13 -4.97 -1.77
CA MET A 184 -7.79 -4.64 -0.51
C MET A 184 -6.77 -4.28 0.56
N ASN A 185 -6.84 -3.07 1.09
CA ASN A 185 -6.11 -2.70 2.30
C ASN A 185 -6.61 -3.49 3.51
N GLU A 186 -5.70 -4.11 4.23
CA GLU A 186 -5.87 -4.60 5.61
C GLU A 186 -7.17 -5.39 5.89
N PRO A 187 -7.49 -6.46 5.16
CA PRO A 187 -8.64 -7.28 5.50
C PRO A 187 -8.50 -7.84 6.92
N TYR A 188 -9.57 -7.71 7.74
CA TYR A 188 -9.59 -8.26 9.10
C TYR A 188 -10.98 -8.77 9.49
N GLY A 189 -11.01 -9.73 10.42
CA GLY A 189 -12.26 -10.31 10.90
C GLY A 189 -13.13 -10.89 9.78
N MET A 190 -12.51 -11.50 8.78
CA MET A 190 -13.19 -12.08 7.64
C MET A 190 -14.07 -13.28 8.04
N LEU A 191 -15.10 -13.55 7.28
CA LEU A 191 -16.01 -14.67 7.57
C LEU A 191 -15.31 -16.02 7.39
N ARG A 192 -15.47 -16.93 8.35
CA ARG A 192 -14.92 -18.30 8.24
C ARG A 192 -15.49 -19.08 7.06
N THR A 193 -16.72 -18.78 6.66
CA THR A 193 -17.38 -19.39 5.51
C THR A 193 -16.89 -18.84 4.18
N THR A 194 -16.31 -17.66 4.20
CA THR A 194 -15.77 -16.97 3.02
C THR A 194 -14.46 -16.26 3.45
N PRO A 195 -13.39 -17.03 3.66
CA PRO A 195 -12.12 -16.47 4.11
C PRO A 195 -11.48 -15.59 3.04
N TRP A 196 -10.55 -14.73 3.44
CA TRP A 196 -9.91 -13.77 2.56
C TRP A 196 -9.25 -14.41 1.35
N GLU A 197 -8.65 -15.57 1.50
CA GLU A 197 -8.01 -16.32 0.42
C GLU A 197 -9.01 -16.64 -0.72
N THR A 198 -10.24 -17.01 -0.36
CA THR A 198 -11.30 -17.29 -1.34
C THR A 198 -11.73 -16.02 -2.06
N ILE A 199 -11.88 -14.91 -1.33
CA ILE A 199 -12.25 -13.60 -1.89
C ILE A 199 -11.15 -13.08 -2.81
N ALA A 200 -9.90 -13.14 -2.36
CA ALA A 200 -8.75 -12.69 -3.13
C ALA A 200 -8.60 -13.49 -4.43
N GLN A 201 -8.73 -14.82 -4.38
CA GLN A 201 -8.66 -15.66 -5.59
C GLN A 201 -9.75 -15.33 -6.60
N ALA A 202 -10.98 -15.10 -6.15
CA ALA A 202 -12.07 -14.70 -7.03
C ALA A 202 -11.80 -13.36 -7.69
N CYS A 203 -11.28 -12.38 -6.92
CA CYS A 203 -10.93 -11.07 -7.42
C CYS A 203 -9.76 -11.12 -8.43
N ILE A 204 -8.71 -11.88 -8.16
CA ILE A 204 -7.61 -12.15 -9.10
C ILE A 204 -8.19 -12.63 -10.43
N ASN A 205 -9.03 -13.66 -10.40
CA ASN A 205 -9.62 -14.23 -11.61
C ASN A 205 -10.45 -13.18 -12.37
N ALA A 206 -11.26 -12.38 -11.67
CA ALA A 206 -12.09 -11.36 -12.27
C ALA A 206 -11.27 -10.23 -12.93
N ILE A 207 -10.19 -9.77 -12.28
CA ILE A 207 -9.28 -8.77 -12.86
C ILE A 207 -8.62 -9.35 -14.12
N ARG A 208 -8.16 -10.60 -14.08
CA ARG A 208 -7.47 -11.24 -15.21
C ARG A 208 -8.34 -11.48 -16.43
N GLU A 209 -9.67 -11.37 -16.31
CA GLU A 209 -10.56 -11.34 -17.48
C GLU A 209 -10.40 -10.06 -18.34
N VAL A 210 -9.86 -8.98 -17.78
CA VAL A 210 -9.77 -7.66 -18.43
C VAL A 210 -8.36 -7.08 -18.47
N ASP A 211 -7.49 -7.49 -17.54
CA ASP A 211 -6.11 -7.01 -17.43
C ASP A 211 -5.17 -8.16 -17.07
N THR A 212 -4.31 -8.53 -18.00
CA THR A 212 -3.34 -9.64 -17.86
C THR A 212 -1.93 -9.18 -17.54
N GLU A 213 -1.69 -7.86 -17.47
CA GLU A 213 -0.33 -7.30 -17.38
C GLU A 213 -0.04 -6.65 -16.02
N THR A 214 -1.02 -5.93 -15.44
CA THR A 214 -0.79 -5.15 -14.20
C THR A 214 -0.52 -6.08 -13.00
N MET A 215 0.44 -5.68 -12.17
CA MET A 215 0.77 -6.36 -10.91
C MET A 215 -0.44 -6.42 -9.99
N LEU A 216 -0.73 -7.57 -9.40
CA LEU A 216 -1.70 -7.70 -8.33
C LEU A 216 -1.00 -7.73 -6.97
N VAL A 217 -1.46 -6.91 -6.05
CA VAL A 217 -0.93 -6.81 -4.70
C VAL A 217 -1.96 -7.36 -3.72
N ILE A 218 -1.52 -8.30 -2.89
CA ILE A 218 -2.38 -9.02 -1.97
C ILE A 218 -1.95 -8.74 -0.53
N SER A 219 -2.77 -8.05 0.21
CA SER A 219 -2.60 -7.84 1.64
C SER A 219 -2.88 -9.13 2.43
N GLY A 220 -2.20 -9.28 3.58
CA GLY A 220 -2.46 -10.36 4.52
C GLY A 220 -3.75 -10.16 5.33
N ASN A 221 -4.18 -11.21 6.01
CA ASN A 221 -5.23 -11.15 7.00
C ASN A 221 -4.82 -10.33 8.24
N GLU A 222 -5.82 -9.97 9.04
CA GLU A 222 -5.64 -9.30 10.34
C GLU A 222 -4.70 -8.09 10.23
N TYR A 223 -5.18 -7.10 9.45
CA TYR A 223 -4.49 -5.82 9.19
C TYR A 223 -3.16 -5.99 8.45
N SER A 224 -3.05 -6.98 7.58
CA SER A 224 -1.82 -7.27 6.81
C SER A 224 -0.57 -7.40 7.70
N SER A 225 -0.75 -7.88 8.94
CA SER A 225 0.27 -7.86 9.99
C SER A 225 1.50 -8.69 9.64
N ALA A 226 2.66 -8.03 9.46
CA ALA A 226 3.93 -8.71 9.21
C ALA A 226 4.30 -9.67 10.35
N SER A 227 4.08 -9.27 11.60
CA SER A 227 4.45 -10.04 12.80
C SER A 227 3.62 -11.30 13.00
N ARG A 228 2.37 -11.30 12.52
CA ARG A 228 1.45 -12.44 12.60
C ARG A 228 1.28 -13.19 11.29
N TRP A 229 2.07 -12.87 10.27
CA TRP A 229 1.88 -13.35 8.90
C TRP A 229 1.73 -14.87 8.79
N LYS A 230 2.65 -15.62 9.39
CA LYS A 230 2.60 -17.09 9.38
C LYS A 230 1.37 -17.66 10.12
N GLU A 231 0.86 -16.96 11.11
CA GLU A 231 -0.31 -17.39 11.91
C GLU A 231 -1.62 -17.18 11.15
N VAL A 232 -1.78 -16.01 10.50
CA VAL A 232 -3.09 -15.56 10.01
C VAL A 232 -3.19 -15.51 8.48
N SER A 233 -2.07 -15.55 7.77
CA SER A 233 -2.02 -15.34 6.31
C SER A 233 -1.36 -16.50 5.55
N ASP A 234 -1.00 -17.60 6.22
CA ASP A 234 -0.29 -18.73 5.57
C ASP A 234 -1.07 -19.32 4.38
N GLY A 235 -2.39 -19.31 4.44
CA GLY A 235 -3.26 -19.80 3.36
C GLY A 235 -3.09 -19.08 2.02
N LEU A 236 -2.60 -17.83 2.04
CA LEU A 236 -2.36 -17.02 0.83
C LEU A 236 -1.30 -17.64 -0.10
N LYS A 237 -0.44 -18.52 0.38
CA LYS A 237 0.54 -19.25 -0.45
C LYS A 237 -0.11 -20.06 -1.59
N ASN A 238 -1.38 -20.44 -1.43
CA ASN A 238 -2.13 -21.23 -2.39
C ASN A 238 -2.81 -20.40 -3.47
N LEU A 239 -2.74 -19.07 -3.41
CA LEU A 239 -3.29 -18.21 -4.45
C LEU A 239 -2.52 -18.41 -5.76
N VAL A 240 -3.29 -18.43 -6.85
CA VAL A 240 -2.79 -18.60 -8.21
C VAL A 240 -3.20 -17.39 -9.03
N ASP A 241 -2.23 -16.71 -9.60
CA ASP A 241 -2.43 -15.74 -10.65
C ASP A 241 -2.08 -16.40 -12.00
N PRO A 242 -3.03 -16.53 -12.93
CA PRO A 242 -2.76 -17.17 -14.23
C PRO A 242 -1.71 -16.42 -15.08
N CYS A 243 -1.44 -15.15 -14.75
CA CYS A 243 -0.44 -14.32 -15.42
C CYS A 243 0.91 -14.27 -14.70
N ASP A 244 1.05 -14.97 -13.55
CA ASP A 244 2.26 -14.99 -12.71
C ASP A 244 2.80 -13.59 -12.35
N ASN A 245 1.89 -12.63 -12.17
CA ASN A 245 2.25 -11.27 -11.84
C ASN A 245 1.55 -10.78 -10.56
N MET A 246 1.83 -11.46 -9.46
CA MET A 246 1.28 -11.19 -8.14
C MET A 246 2.38 -11.06 -7.10
N ILE A 247 2.14 -10.22 -6.10
CA ILE A 247 3.04 -9.95 -4.99
C ILE A 247 2.24 -9.81 -3.68
N PHE A 248 2.86 -10.15 -2.55
CA PHE A 248 2.23 -10.01 -1.24
C PHE A 248 2.71 -8.75 -0.53
N GLN A 249 1.83 -8.09 0.21
CA GLN A 249 2.22 -6.94 1.01
C GLN A 249 1.89 -7.17 2.48
N ALA A 250 2.81 -6.69 3.34
CA ALA A 250 2.61 -6.65 4.78
C ALA A 250 2.73 -5.23 5.29
N HIS A 251 2.09 -4.95 6.43
CA HIS A 251 2.18 -3.70 7.17
C HIS A 251 2.93 -3.93 8.48
N VAL A 252 3.70 -2.95 8.91
CA VAL A 252 4.48 -3.02 10.15
C VAL A 252 4.58 -1.68 10.83
N TYR A 253 4.14 -1.62 12.07
CA TYR A 253 4.34 -0.51 12.98
C TYR A 253 5.07 -1.00 14.24
N PHE A 254 5.75 -0.11 14.96
CA PHE A 254 6.69 -0.52 16.02
C PHE A 254 6.21 -0.19 17.43
N ASP A 255 5.07 0.50 17.55
CA ASP A 255 4.38 0.76 18.81
C ASP A 255 3.82 -0.53 19.45
N TRP A 256 3.48 -0.49 20.72
CA TRP A 256 3.19 -1.66 21.55
C TRP A 256 2.14 -2.63 20.96
N ASP A 257 1.09 -2.10 20.32
CA ASP A 257 0.00 -2.86 19.71
C ASP A 257 0.09 -2.98 18.19
N ALA A 258 1.16 -2.47 17.59
CA ALA A 258 1.40 -2.44 16.15
C ALA A 258 0.34 -1.68 15.34
N SER A 259 -0.34 -0.70 15.95
CA SER A 259 -1.40 0.08 15.31
C SER A 259 -0.91 1.30 14.53
N GLY A 260 0.33 1.72 14.76
CA GLY A 260 0.88 2.96 14.20
C GLY A 260 0.39 4.25 14.88
N ASN A 261 -0.35 4.11 16.01
CA ASN A 261 -0.85 5.27 16.75
C ASN A 261 0.23 5.92 17.62
N TYR A 262 1.23 5.16 18.06
CA TYR A 262 2.30 5.62 18.94
C TYR A 262 1.79 6.44 20.12
N SER A 263 0.76 5.90 20.80
CA SER A 263 0.09 6.58 21.90
C SER A 263 0.90 6.60 23.20
N ARG A 264 1.97 5.83 23.27
CA ARG A 264 2.92 5.73 24.38
C ARG A 264 4.30 6.18 23.93
N SER A 265 5.15 6.53 24.89
CA SER A 265 6.57 6.80 24.63
C SER A 265 7.33 5.50 24.28
N TYR A 266 8.50 5.67 23.71
CA TYR A 266 9.41 4.56 23.38
C TYR A 266 9.67 3.62 24.58
N ASP A 267 9.90 4.21 25.75
CA ASP A 267 10.19 3.46 26.99
C ASP A 267 8.95 2.71 27.51
N GLU A 268 7.77 3.34 27.47
CA GLU A 268 6.50 2.71 27.87
C GLU A 268 6.09 1.56 26.95
N ASP A 269 6.44 1.63 25.66
CA ASP A 269 6.22 0.57 24.68
C ASP A 269 7.19 -0.61 24.86
N GLY A 270 8.26 -0.42 25.61
CA GLY A 270 9.32 -1.41 25.75
C GLY A 270 10.02 -1.70 24.42
N ALA A 271 10.00 -0.72 23.50
CA ALA A 271 10.59 -0.86 22.19
C ALA A 271 12.12 -0.98 22.26
N THR A 272 12.69 -1.71 21.34
CA THR A 272 14.14 -1.89 21.20
C THR A 272 14.52 -1.78 19.72
N ILE A 273 15.79 -1.55 19.41
CA ILE A 273 16.29 -1.52 18.03
C ILE A 273 15.93 -2.78 17.23
N GLN A 274 15.69 -3.91 17.91
CA GLN A 274 15.32 -5.17 17.27
C GLN A 274 13.81 -5.31 17.01
N THR A 275 12.98 -4.42 17.55
CA THR A 275 11.51 -4.52 17.44
C THR A 275 11.05 -4.61 16.00
N GLY A 276 11.56 -3.74 15.12
CA GLY A 276 11.20 -3.73 13.70
C GLY A 276 11.60 -5.01 12.98
N VAL A 277 12.84 -5.47 13.18
CA VAL A 277 13.35 -6.72 12.60
C VAL A 277 12.55 -7.93 13.09
N ALA A 278 12.25 -7.99 14.38
CA ALA A 278 11.49 -9.10 14.96
C ALA A 278 10.07 -9.17 14.37
N ARG A 279 9.43 -8.03 14.15
CA ARG A 279 8.09 -7.97 13.55
C ARG A 279 8.05 -8.30 12.05
N LEU A 280 9.08 -7.95 11.31
CA LEU A 280 9.18 -8.24 9.87
C LEU A 280 9.54 -9.69 9.57
N ARG A 281 10.29 -10.33 10.46
CA ARG A 281 10.85 -11.67 10.24
C ARG A 281 9.80 -12.71 9.82
N PRO A 282 8.62 -12.85 10.47
CA PRO A 282 7.65 -13.87 10.06
C PRO A 282 7.18 -13.72 8.61
N PHE A 283 6.99 -12.50 8.13
CA PHE A 283 6.64 -12.23 6.74
C PHE A 283 7.78 -12.58 5.78
N VAL A 284 8.98 -12.09 6.05
CA VAL A 284 10.17 -12.31 5.20
C VAL A 284 10.51 -13.80 5.10
N GLU A 285 10.47 -14.52 6.21
CA GLU A 285 10.70 -15.96 6.22
C GLU A 285 9.62 -16.71 5.43
N TRP A 286 8.34 -16.34 5.59
CA TRP A 286 7.25 -16.94 4.83
C TRP A 286 7.42 -16.75 3.33
N LEU A 287 7.83 -15.56 2.87
CA LEU A 287 8.11 -15.31 1.46
C LEU A 287 9.20 -16.24 0.93
N LYS A 288 10.30 -16.39 1.68
CA LYS A 288 11.42 -17.27 1.32
C LYS A 288 11.03 -18.75 1.30
N GLU A 289 10.33 -19.20 2.33
CA GLU A 289 9.88 -20.59 2.48
C GLU A 289 8.92 -21.01 1.36
N ASN A 290 8.11 -20.09 0.85
CA ASN A 290 7.12 -20.36 -0.17
C ASN A 290 7.52 -19.88 -1.58
N GLY A 291 8.72 -19.33 -1.77
CA GLY A 291 9.18 -18.78 -3.06
C GLY A 291 8.31 -17.65 -3.57
N LYS A 292 7.76 -16.83 -2.68
CA LYS A 292 6.87 -15.72 -3.02
C LYS A 292 7.61 -14.38 -3.03
N ARG A 293 7.08 -13.42 -3.80
CA ARG A 293 7.52 -12.03 -3.81
C ARG A 293 6.68 -11.23 -2.82
N GLY A 294 7.30 -10.24 -2.15
CA GLY A 294 6.57 -9.39 -1.23
C GLY A 294 7.26 -8.05 -0.97
N PHE A 295 6.53 -7.12 -0.41
CA PHE A 295 7.02 -5.82 0.02
C PHE A 295 6.29 -5.34 1.28
N VAL A 296 6.76 -4.25 1.86
CA VAL A 296 6.09 -3.61 2.99
C VAL A 296 5.32 -2.41 2.47
N GLY A 297 3.99 -2.48 2.52
CA GLY A 297 3.06 -1.47 1.98
C GLY A 297 2.85 -0.30 2.91
N GLU A 298 2.99 -0.52 4.22
CA GLU A 298 2.84 0.52 5.22
C GLU A 298 3.85 0.33 6.36
N TYR A 299 4.53 1.41 6.70
CA TYR A 299 5.31 1.58 7.91
C TYR A 299 5.48 3.08 8.22
N GLY A 300 5.68 3.40 9.45
CA GLY A 300 5.94 4.77 9.88
C GLY A 300 6.37 4.82 11.32
N VAL A 301 7.07 5.90 11.69
CA VAL A 301 7.51 6.18 13.06
C VAL A 301 7.32 7.65 13.38
N PRO A 302 7.11 8.01 14.66
CA PRO A 302 7.13 9.42 15.07
C PRO A 302 8.55 9.98 14.97
N ASP A 303 8.66 11.29 14.83
CA ASP A 303 9.93 12.02 14.68
C ASP A 303 10.37 12.77 15.95
N ASP A 304 9.63 12.61 17.05
CA ASP A 304 9.86 13.29 18.32
C ASP A 304 10.87 12.57 19.24
N ASP A 305 11.16 11.29 18.97
CA ASP A 305 12.21 10.51 19.62
C ASP A 305 13.05 9.77 18.58
N GLY A 306 14.33 10.12 18.44
CA GLY A 306 15.23 9.55 17.44
C GLY A 306 15.40 8.04 17.52
N ARG A 307 15.12 7.42 18.67
CA ARG A 307 15.21 5.97 18.85
C ARG A 307 14.21 5.20 17.97
N TRP A 308 13.06 5.81 17.63
CA TRP A 308 12.13 5.25 16.65
C TRP A 308 12.74 5.19 15.25
N LEU A 309 13.52 6.21 14.87
CA LEU A 309 14.24 6.20 13.59
C LEU A 309 15.32 5.12 13.55
N ASP A 310 16.01 4.85 14.69
CA ASP A 310 16.98 3.76 14.78
C ASP A 310 16.33 2.38 14.55
N ILE A 311 15.10 2.17 15.06
CA ILE A 311 14.32 0.96 14.78
C ILE A 311 14.00 0.87 13.29
N LEU A 312 13.55 1.98 12.69
CA LEU A 312 13.21 2.02 11.27
C LEU A 312 14.42 1.72 10.40
N ASP A 313 15.56 2.33 10.68
CA ASP A 313 16.80 2.08 9.95
C ASP A 313 17.23 0.60 10.02
N ALA A 314 17.15 -0.01 11.21
CA ALA A 314 17.43 -1.43 11.38
C ALA A 314 16.45 -2.33 10.59
N ALA A 315 15.17 -1.96 10.59
CA ALA A 315 14.13 -2.67 9.85
C ALA A 315 14.33 -2.56 8.34
N LEU A 316 14.60 -1.37 7.81
CA LEU A 316 14.88 -1.14 6.39
C LEU A 316 16.15 -1.87 5.93
N LYS A 317 17.21 -1.83 6.73
CA LYS A 317 18.43 -2.60 6.45
C LYS A 317 18.15 -4.11 6.38
N TYR A 318 17.37 -4.63 7.33
CA TYR A 318 16.96 -6.04 7.30
C TYR A 318 16.18 -6.39 6.03
N LEU A 319 15.26 -5.51 5.58
CA LEU A 319 14.53 -5.72 4.35
C LEU A 319 15.44 -5.70 3.12
N GLN A 320 16.35 -4.73 3.01
CA GLN A 320 17.33 -4.65 1.93
C GLN A 320 18.22 -5.89 1.83
N GLU A 321 18.65 -6.44 2.96
CA GLU A 321 19.48 -7.65 3.01
C GLU A 321 18.69 -8.93 2.67
N ASN A 322 17.38 -8.93 2.78
CA ASN A 322 16.54 -10.12 2.72
C ASN A 322 15.52 -10.14 1.59
N LEU A 323 15.09 -8.98 1.09
CA LEU A 323 14.14 -8.81 0.01
C LEU A 323 14.75 -7.91 -1.06
N SER A 324 14.66 -8.30 -2.32
CA SER A 324 15.05 -7.47 -3.47
C SER A 324 13.88 -6.57 -3.92
N LEU A 325 13.11 -5.94 -3.01
CA LEU A 325 11.82 -5.35 -3.35
C LEU A 325 11.52 -4.02 -2.64
N ILE A 326 10.47 -3.40 -3.12
CA ILE A 326 9.89 -2.09 -2.87
C ILE A 326 9.49 -1.88 -1.41
N HIS A 327 9.74 -0.67 -0.90
CA HIS A 327 9.27 -0.22 0.41
C HIS A 327 8.43 1.05 0.27
N ILE A 328 7.23 1.06 0.84
CA ILE A 328 6.33 2.23 0.85
C ILE A 328 6.16 2.70 2.30
N SER A 329 6.49 3.96 2.57
CA SER A 329 6.34 4.55 3.91
C SER A 329 4.98 5.23 4.08
N GLU A 330 4.43 5.11 5.30
CA GLU A 330 3.37 6.01 5.74
C GLU A 330 3.95 7.42 6.00
N PRO A 331 3.17 8.49 5.70
CA PRO A 331 3.55 9.82 6.11
C PRO A 331 3.49 9.91 7.64
N THR A 332 4.65 9.91 8.31
CA THR A 332 4.73 10.22 9.73
C THR A 332 4.17 11.62 9.99
N ARG A 333 3.46 11.80 11.11
CA ARG A 333 2.83 13.07 11.48
C ARG A 333 3.87 14.22 11.41
N LEU A 334 3.68 15.11 10.46
CA LEU A 334 4.45 16.35 10.42
C LEU A 334 4.16 17.17 11.67
N ARG A 335 5.23 17.62 12.33
CA ARG A 335 5.13 18.72 13.26
C ARG A 335 4.48 19.91 12.55
N ARG A 336 3.50 20.52 13.23
CA ARG A 336 3.03 21.86 12.89
C ARG A 336 4.24 22.81 12.89
N ILE A 337 4.51 23.42 11.77
CA ILE A 337 5.17 24.71 11.72
C ILE A 337 4.08 25.77 11.89
#